data_ee69a9b2951b7233a108e21910a3ba87
#
_entry.id   ee69a9b2951b7233a108e21910a3ba87
#
_cell.length_a   1.000
_cell.length_b   1.000
_cell.length_c   1.000
_cell.angle_alpha   90.00
_cell.angle_beta   90.00
_cell.angle_gamma   90.00
#
_symmetry.space_group_name_H-M   'P 1'
#
loop_
_entity.id
_entity.type
_entity.pdbx_description
1 polymer ?
#
loop_
_entity_poly.entity_id
_entity_poly.type
_entity_poly.pdbx_seq_one_letter_code
_entity_poly.pdbx_strand_id
1 'polypeptide(L)'
;KRRLIKDFNRKTNLAQDLDRLVLGGNNARPEYQGVLAALAGSDPKGAHALVTDLLSIAGINAVGGRSVGEIADRFLEQSALGASARLPRDVRALIERFLAVQGNPDEAAAALRALADDAKMTSTLAPALDQFESRTGFLEARGVDVKRLQFSTAFGRGFDYYTGLVFELTDPKRTGDPLVAGGRYDGLLARLGAADAIPAVGFSVWIERLGVYGGAR
;
A
#
# COMPACT_ATOMS: atom_id res chain seq x y z
N LYS A 1 -9.94 4.07 -0.51
CA LYS A 1 -9.66 2.77 0.12
C LYS A 1 -8.27 2.20 -0.21
N ARG A 2 -7.84 2.15 -1.49
CA ARG A 2 -6.51 1.63 -1.88
C ARG A 2 -5.33 2.47 -1.33
N ARG A 3 -5.48 3.78 -1.17
CA ARG A 3 -4.44 4.66 -0.59
C ARG A 3 -4.24 4.43 0.91
N LEU A 4 -5.28 4.21 1.68
CA LEU A 4 -5.19 3.88 3.10
C LEU A 4 -4.27 2.66 3.34
N ILE A 5 -4.46 1.58 2.57
CA ILE A 5 -3.65 0.37 2.67
C ILE A 5 -2.17 0.64 2.33
N LYS A 6 -1.88 1.55 1.40
CA LYS A 6 -0.50 1.92 1.04
C LYS A 6 0.21 2.77 2.09
N ASP A 7 -0.53 3.66 2.75
CA ASP A 7 0.02 4.45 3.86
C ASP A 7 0.26 3.60 5.10
N PHE A 8 -0.53 2.54 5.32
CA PHE A 8 -0.31 1.54 6.36
C PHE A 8 0.99 0.72 6.18
N ASN A 9 1.46 0.55 4.96
CA ASN A 9 2.73 -0.15 4.69
C ASN A 9 3.98 0.72 4.95
N ARG A 10 3.84 2.00 5.24
CA ARG A 10 4.93 2.85 5.71
C ARG A 10 5.07 2.68 7.22
N LYS A 11 6.00 1.84 7.61
CA LYS A 11 6.27 1.25 8.93
C LYS A 11 6.29 2.19 10.16
N THR A 12 6.15 3.51 10.04
CA THR A 12 6.55 4.40 11.12
C THR A 12 5.46 4.78 12.10
N ASN A 13 4.16 4.70 11.76
CA ASN A 13 3.11 5.18 12.67
C ASN A 13 1.76 4.47 12.52
N LEU A 14 1.74 3.21 12.05
CA LEU A 14 0.49 2.49 11.78
C LEU A 14 -0.49 2.48 12.96
N ALA A 15 0.01 2.17 14.16
CA ALA A 15 -0.82 2.15 15.38
C ALA A 15 -1.41 3.54 15.67
N GLN A 16 -0.61 4.60 15.55
CA GLN A 16 -1.06 5.98 15.74
C GLN A 16 -2.07 6.42 14.68
N ASP A 17 -1.88 6.01 13.42
CA ASP A 17 -2.80 6.32 12.33
C ASP A 17 -4.12 5.57 12.48
N LEU A 18 -4.08 4.31 12.92
CA LEU A 18 -5.27 3.55 13.30
C LEU A 18 -5.98 4.19 14.51
N ASP A 19 -5.24 4.63 15.53
CA ASP A 19 -5.80 5.34 16.68
C ASP A 19 -6.48 6.64 16.26
N ARG A 20 -5.85 7.42 15.38
CA ARG A 20 -6.43 8.65 14.84
C ARG A 20 -7.73 8.40 14.08
N LEU A 21 -7.80 7.31 13.31
CA LEU A 21 -9.01 6.92 12.56
C LEU A 21 -10.14 6.45 13.48
N VAL A 22 -9.82 5.76 14.59
CA VAL A 22 -10.82 5.30 15.57
C VAL A 22 -11.33 6.46 16.42
N LEU A 23 -10.44 7.33 16.89
CA LEU A 23 -10.77 8.45 17.78
C LEU A 23 -11.44 9.62 17.06
N GLY A 24 -11.46 9.58 15.70
CA GLY A 24 -12.04 10.68 14.94
C GLY A 24 -11.25 11.97 15.09
N GLY A 25 -9.93 11.88 15.03
CA GLY A 25 -8.99 12.99 14.81
C GLY A 25 -9.24 14.26 15.64
N ASN A 26 -9.24 14.17 16.95
CA ASN A 26 -9.43 15.33 17.83
C ASN A 26 -8.09 16.02 18.17
N ASN A 27 -7.14 16.09 17.25
CA ASN A 27 -5.93 16.88 17.42
C ASN A 27 -5.98 18.07 16.44
N ALA A 28 -6.29 19.24 17.00
CA ALA A 28 -6.03 20.59 16.48
C ALA A 28 -5.90 20.71 14.96
N ARG A 29 -6.95 20.34 14.23
CA ARG A 29 -7.05 20.70 12.81
C ARG A 29 -7.55 22.12 12.72
N PRO A 30 -6.98 22.92 11.83
CA PRO A 30 -7.55 24.22 11.55
C PRO A 30 -9.03 24.07 11.19
N GLU A 31 -9.90 24.91 11.76
CA GLU A 31 -11.36 24.87 11.55
C GLU A 31 -11.79 24.82 10.08
N TYR A 32 -10.96 25.34 9.17
CA TYR A 32 -11.21 25.35 7.74
C TYR A 32 -11.14 23.96 7.07
N GLN A 33 -10.48 22.96 7.65
CA GLN A 33 -10.49 21.60 7.07
C GLN A 33 -11.85 20.93 7.22
N GLY A 34 -12.57 21.22 8.31
CA GLY A 34 -13.96 20.78 8.48
C GLY A 34 -14.92 21.44 7.50
N VAL A 35 -14.73 22.74 7.25
CA VAL A 35 -15.54 23.51 6.28
C VAL A 35 -15.30 23.01 4.85
N LEU A 36 -14.03 22.80 4.47
CA LEU A 36 -13.71 22.27 3.14
C LEU A 36 -14.22 20.85 2.93
N ALA A 37 -14.19 20.00 3.95
CA ALA A 37 -14.74 18.66 3.86
C ALA A 37 -16.27 18.68 3.74
N ALA A 38 -16.96 19.56 4.47
CA ALA A 38 -18.39 19.74 4.34
C ALA A 38 -18.79 20.28 2.96
N LEU A 39 -18.04 21.27 2.44
CA LEU A 39 -18.24 21.81 1.10
C LEU A 39 -17.99 20.74 0.03
N ALA A 40 -16.93 19.95 0.14
CA ALA A 40 -16.62 18.88 -0.80
C ALA A 40 -17.69 17.77 -0.79
N GLY A 41 -18.37 17.56 0.33
CA GLY A 41 -19.50 16.62 0.44
C GLY A 41 -20.77 17.11 -0.25
N SER A 42 -21.04 18.43 -0.22
CA SER A 42 -22.24 19.04 -0.79
C SER A 42 -22.03 19.55 -2.23
N ASP A 43 -20.88 20.12 -2.51
CA ASP A 43 -20.49 20.65 -3.84
C ASP A 43 -19.01 20.34 -4.13
N PRO A 44 -18.71 19.14 -4.66
CA PRO A 44 -17.33 18.75 -4.98
C PRO A 44 -16.66 19.68 -6.01
N LYS A 45 -17.43 20.20 -6.98
CA LYS A 45 -16.87 21.08 -8.02
C LYS A 45 -16.53 22.46 -7.45
N GLY A 46 -17.39 23.03 -6.64
CA GLY A 46 -17.15 24.29 -5.97
C GLY A 46 -15.98 24.20 -4.97
N ALA A 47 -15.89 23.11 -4.23
CA ALA A 47 -14.76 22.86 -3.35
C ALA A 47 -13.43 22.77 -4.11
N HIS A 48 -13.43 22.08 -5.25
CA HIS A 48 -12.23 21.96 -6.11
C HIS A 48 -11.82 23.33 -6.69
N ALA A 49 -12.79 24.12 -7.20
CA ALA A 49 -12.52 25.46 -7.72
C ALA A 49 -11.94 26.37 -6.63
N LEU A 50 -12.54 26.38 -5.43
CA LEU A 50 -12.07 27.18 -4.30
C LEU A 50 -10.63 26.82 -3.91
N VAL A 51 -10.30 25.53 -3.80
CA VAL A 51 -8.94 25.11 -3.45
C VAL A 51 -7.95 25.45 -4.56
N THR A 52 -8.35 25.32 -5.82
CA THR A 52 -7.53 25.69 -6.97
C THR A 52 -7.21 27.18 -6.96
N ASP A 53 -8.21 28.03 -6.70
CA ASP A 53 -8.05 29.49 -6.60
C ASP A 53 -7.14 29.86 -5.43
N LEU A 54 -7.33 29.27 -4.25
CA LEU A 54 -6.47 29.50 -3.09
C LEU A 54 -5.01 29.11 -3.36
N LEU A 55 -4.77 27.99 -4.02
CA LEU A 55 -3.42 27.56 -4.41
C LEU A 55 -2.79 28.55 -5.41
N SER A 56 -3.58 29.04 -6.37
CA SER A 56 -3.15 30.04 -7.34
C SER A 56 -2.80 31.38 -6.67
N ILE A 57 -3.64 31.86 -5.74
CA ILE A 57 -3.40 33.08 -4.95
C ILE A 57 -2.15 32.95 -4.08
N ALA A 58 -1.92 31.75 -3.52
CA ALA A 58 -0.71 31.44 -2.75
C ALA A 58 0.56 31.28 -3.62
N GLY A 59 0.47 31.47 -4.94
CA GLY A 59 1.58 31.33 -5.87
C GLY A 59 2.05 29.88 -6.07
N ILE A 60 1.23 28.91 -5.68
CA ILE A 60 1.53 27.48 -5.85
C ILE A 60 1.12 27.08 -7.26
N ASN A 61 2.11 27.11 -8.16
CA ASN A 61 1.98 26.61 -9.52
C ASN A 61 2.30 25.11 -9.58
N ALA A 62 2.30 24.54 -10.77
CA ALA A 62 2.65 23.14 -10.96
C ALA A 62 4.02 22.80 -10.31
N VAL A 63 4.04 21.84 -9.37
CA VAL A 63 5.23 21.42 -8.64
C VAL A 63 5.48 19.94 -8.88
N GLY A 64 6.69 19.60 -9.30
CA GLY A 64 7.09 18.20 -9.46
C GLY A 64 6.29 17.44 -10.54
N GLY A 65 5.89 18.12 -11.62
CA GLY A 65 5.12 17.51 -12.72
C GLY A 65 3.63 17.33 -12.44
N ARG A 66 3.10 17.93 -11.36
CA ARG A 66 1.67 17.88 -11.01
C ARG A 66 1.01 19.21 -11.30
N SER A 67 -0.17 19.17 -11.91
CA SER A 67 -1.01 20.36 -12.10
C SER A 67 -1.61 20.87 -10.77
N VAL A 68 -1.99 22.14 -10.72
CA VAL A 68 -2.68 22.73 -9.56
C VAL A 68 -3.98 21.96 -9.24
N GLY A 69 -4.70 21.50 -10.27
CA GLY A 69 -5.90 20.68 -10.11
C GLY A 69 -5.62 19.36 -9.39
N GLU A 70 -4.56 18.63 -9.76
CA GLU A 70 -4.18 17.38 -9.07
C GLU A 70 -3.75 17.62 -7.60
N ILE A 71 -3.16 18.78 -7.32
CA ILE A 71 -2.83 19.18 -5.94
C ILE A 71 -4.12 19.47 -5.17
N ALA A 72 -5.08 20.18 -5.78
CA ALA A 72 -6.38 20.47 -5.19
C ALA A 72 -7.18 19.19 -4.90
N ASP A 73 -7.24 18.24 -5.83
CA ASP A 73 -7.90 16.94 -5.65
C ASP A 73 -7.30 16.20 -4.45
N ARG A 74 -5.99 16.15 -4.36
CA ARG A 74 -5.29 15.49 -3.25
C ARG A 74 -5.56 16.15 -1.90
N PHE A 75 -5.65 17.49 -1.89
CA PHE A 75 -5.95 18.25 -0.69
C PHE A 75 -7.38 17.97 -0.21
N LEU A 76 -8.35 17.95 -1.13
CA LEU A 76 -9.74 17.64 -0.83
C LEU A 76 -9.91 16.18 -0.38
N GLU A 77 -9.28 15.22 -1.04
CA GLU A 77 -9.25 13.81 -0.59
C GLU A 77 -8.71 13.69 0.85
N GLN A 78 -7.64 14.41 1.16
CA GLN A 78 -7.03 14.37 2.50
C GLN A 78 -7.94 15.04 3.55
N SER A 79 -8.63 16.11 3.19
CA SER A 79 -9.61 16.79 4.06
C SER A 79 -10.82 15.90 4.32
N ALA A 80 -11.34 15.22 3.29
CA ALA A 80 -12.46 14.28 3.39
C ALA A 80 -12.12 13.05 4.25
N LEU A 81 -10.92 12.50 4.11
CA LEU A 81 -10.43 11.41 4.97
C LEU A 81 -10.39 11.80 6.44
N GLY A 82 -10.15 13.09 6.68
CA GLY A 82 -10.10 13.64 8.05
C GLY A 82 -11.45 13.90 8.70
N ALA A 83 -12.48 14.12 7.91
CA ALA A 83 -13.81 14.52 8.42
C ALA A 83 -14.79 13.34 8.55
N SER A 84 -14.59 12.24 7.85
CA SER A 84 -15.70 11.35 7.51
C SER A 84 -15.67 9.96 8.07
N ALA A 85 -14.80 9.38 8.74
CA ALA A 85 -15.07 8.03 9.24
C ALA A 85 -14.26 7.67 10.49
N ARG A 86 -14.94 7.63 11.59
CA ARG A 86 -14.50 6.80 12.71
C ARG A 86 -14.45 5.35 12.20
N LEU A 87 -13.26 4.79 12.18
CA LEU A 87 -13.08 3.37 11.89
C LEU A 87 -13.75 2.58 13.02
N PRO A 88 -14.73 1.71 12.75
CA PRO A 88 -15.30 0.85 13.77
C PRO A 88 -14.21 0.03 14.47
N ARG A 89 -14.37 -0.22 15.75
CA ARG A 89 -13.34 -0.94 16.55
C ARG A 89 -13.10 -2.37 16.06
N ASP A 90 -14.15 -3.02 15.62
CA ASP A 90 -14.10 -4.36 15.01
C ASP A 90 -13.31 -4.37 13.69
N VAL A 91 -13.52 -3.37 12.86
CA VAL A 91 -12.74 -3.21 11.60
C VAL A 91 -11.27 -2.92 11.91
N ARG A 92 -10.98 -2.11 12.93
CA ARG A 92 -9.61 -1.88 13.40
C ARG A 92 -8.95 -3.20 13.82
N ALA A 93 -9.61 -3.96 14.69
CA ALA A 93 -9.09 -5.24 15.17
C ALA A 93 -8.83 -6.22 14.02
N LEU A 94 -9.71 -6.23 13.00
CA LEU A 94 -9.52 -7.04 11.81
C LEU A 94 -8.28 -6.60 11.01
N ILE A 95 -8.08 -5.30 10.84
CA ILE A 95 -6.88 -4.76 10.16
C ILE A 95 -5.61 -5.12 10.92
N GLU A 96 -5.61 -4.97 12.25
CA GLU A 96 -4.46 -5.31 13.09
C GLU A 96 -4.12 -6.81 12.99
N ARG A 97 -5.13 -7.68 13.04
CA ARG A 97 -4.97 -9.13 12.83
C ARG A 97 -4.42 -9.45 11.45
N PHE A 98 -4.94 -8.79 10.41
CA PHE A 98 -4.43 -8.96 9.04
C PHE A 98 -2.96 -8.56 8.94
N LEU A 99 -2.57 -7.43 9.51
CA LEU A 99 -1.19 -6.93 9.45
C LEU A 99 -0.21 -7.73 10.32
N ALA A 100 -0.72 -8.51 11.27
CA ALA A 100 0.06 -9.41 12.10
C ALA A 100 0.37 -10.76 11.41
N VAL A 101 -0.27 -11.07 10.27
CA VAL A 101 -0.02 -12.34 9.57
C VAL A 101 1.38 -12.33 8.97
N GLN A 102 2.21 -13.27 9.45
CA GLN A 102 3.56 -13.51 8.99
C GLN A 102 3.94 -14.97 9.21
N GLY A 103 4.94 -15.46 8.50
CA GLY A 103 5.42 -16.84 8.60
C GLY A 103 5.82 -17.38 7.23
N ASN A 104 5.94 -18.68 7.12
CA ASN A 104 6.08 -19.27 5.78
C ASN A 104 4.76 -19.18 5.00
N PRO A 105 4.78 -19.30 3.67
CA PRO A 105 3.58 -19.14 2.84
C PRO A 105 2.40 -20.02 3.22
N ASP A 106 2.62 -21.25 3.65
CA ASP A 106 1.54 -22.20 4.00
C ASP A 106 0.86 -21.79 5.31
N GLU A 107 1.65 -21.44 6.32
CA GLU A 107 1.14 -20.91 7.59
C GLU A 107 0.37 -19.59 7.38
N ALA A 108 0.91 -18.74 6.53
CA ALA A 108 0.26 -17.47 6.21
C ALA A 108 -1.06 -17.67 5.45
N ALA A 109 -1.10 -18.61 4.49
CA ALA A 109 -2.33 -18.96 3.77
C ALA A 109 -3.42 -19.46 4.73
N ALA A 110 -3.07 -20.39 5.63
CA ALA A 110 -4.01 -20.89 6.64
C ALA A 110 -4.53 -19.77 7.56
N ALA A 111 -3.65 -18.90 8.04
CA ALA A 111 -4.03 -17.75 8.88
C ALA A 111 -4.94 -16.76 8.14
N LEU A 112 -4.66 -16.49 6.86
CA LEU A 112 -5.48 -15.59 6.04
C LEU A 112 -6.86 -16.21 5.73
N ARG A 113 -6.95 -17.52 5.50
CA ARG A 113 -8.25 -18.19 5.34
C ARG A 113 -9.07 -18.12 6.61
N ALA A 114 -8.48 -18.43 7.77
CA ALA A 114 -9.17 -18.32 9.05
C ALA A 114 -9.66 -16.87 9.30
N LEU A 115 -8.84 -15.88 8.98
CA LEU A 115 -9.22 -14.48 9.11
C LEU A 115 -10.37 -14.10 8.17
N ALA A 116 -10.38 -14.62 6.94
CA ALA A 116 -11.44 -14.41 5.97
C ALA A 116 -12.78 -15.03 6.44
N ASP A 117 -12.74 -16.21 7.03
CA ASP A 117 -13.91 -16.89 7.60
C ASP A 117 -14.49 -16.11 8.78
N ASP A 118 -13.66 -15.73 9.74
CA ASP A 118 -14.04 -14.89 10.88
C ASP A 118 -14.69 -13.56 10.45
N ALA A 119 -14.13 -12.95 9.40
CA ALA A 119 -14.63 -11.70 8.85
C ALA A 119 -15.86 -11.88 7.93
N LYS A 120 -16.30 -13.10 7.68
CA LYS A 120 -17.38 -13.45 6.71
C LYS A 120 -17.07 -12.93 5.29
N MET A 121 -15.82 -12.96 4.91
CA MET A 121 -15.32 -12.50 3.61
C MET A 121 -14.75 -13.62 2.75
N THR A 122 -14.98 -14.87 3.11
CA THR A 122 -14.42 -16.07 2.46
C THR A 122 -14.61 -16.05 0.96
N SER A 123 -15.84 -15.88 0.47
CA SER A 123 -16.13 -15.83 -0.96
C SER A 123 -15.47 -14.65 -1.69
N THR A 124 -15.35 -13.51 -1.03
CA THR A 124 -14.74 -12.31 -1.59
C THR A 124 -13.22 -12.45 -1.72
N LEU A 125 -12.58 -13.12 -0.76
CA LEU A 125 -11.13 -13.26 -0.70
C LEU A 125 -10.63 -14.56 -1.32
N ALA A 126 -11.49 -15.56 -1.53
CA ALA A 126 -11.09 -16.86 -2.09
C ALA A 126 -10.24 -16.74 -3.36
N PRO A 127 -10.59 -15.95 -4.39
CA PRO A 127 -9.76 -15.87 -5.60
C PRO A 127 -8.34 -15.35 -5.34
N ALA A 128 -8.18 -14.43 -4.39
CA ALA A 128 -6.87 -13.89 -4.04
C ALA A 128 -6.03 -14.89 -3.24
N LEU A 129 -6.66 -15.64 -2.35
CA LEU A 129 -6.01 -16.70 -1.56
C LEU A 129 -5.62 -17.90 -2.43
N ASP A 130 -6.50 -18.33 -3.34
CA ASP A 130 -6.22 -19.40 -4.30
C ASP A 130 -5.03 -19.01 -5.21
N GLN A 131 -4.98 -17.75 -5.66
CA GLN A 131 -3.85 -17.26 -6.44
C GLN A 131 -2.55 -17.22 -5.61
N PHE A 132 -2.64 -16.89 -4.33
CA PHE A 132 -1.48 -16.90 -3.43
C PHE A 132 -0.93 -18.32 -3.25
N GLU A 133 -1.77 -19.28 -2.94
CA GLU A 133 -1.40 -20.70 -2.78
C GLU A 133 -0.88 -21.32 -4.08
N SER A 134 -1.58 -21.07 -5.20
CA SER A 134 -1.13 -21.54 -6.52
C SER A 134 0.27 -21.03 -6.86
N ARG A 135 0.56 -19.77 -6.57
CA ARG A 135 1.90 -19.18 -6.79
C ARG A 135 2.95 -19.87 -5.90
N THR A 136 2.62 -20.14 -4.64
CA THR A 136 3.50 -20.87 -3.72
C THR A 136 3.83 -22.25 -4.27
N GLY A 137 2.84 -23.01 -4.76
CA GLY A 137 3.05 -24.29 -5.42
C GLY A 137 3.91 -24.19 -6.69
N PHE A 138 3.77 -23.13 -7.48
CA PHE A 138 4.66 -22.91 -8.64
C PHE A 138 6.11 -22.64 -8.24
N LEU A 139 6.36 -21.95 -7.14
CA LEU A 139 7.70 -21.74 -6.62
C LEU A 139 8.33 -23.05 -6.16
N GLU A 140 7.56 -23.86 -5.40
CA GLU A 140 7.99 -25.17 -4.94
C GLU A 140 8.32 -26.12 -6.10
N ALA A 141 7.44 -26.18 -7.11
CA ALA A 141 7.65 -26.98 -8.32
C ALA A 141 8.91 -26.58 -9.10
N ARG A 142 9.45 -25.39 -8.89
CA ARG A 142 10.71 -24.89 -9.44
C ARG A 142 11.91 -25.05 -8.50
N GLY A 143 11.75 -25.79 -7.43
CA GLY A 143 12.82 -26.10 -6.48
C GLY A 143 13.10 -25.01 -5.45
N VAL A 144 12.19 -24.02 -5.30
CA VAL A 144 12.30 -23.06 -4.20
C VAL A 144 11.79 -23.71 -2.93
N ASP A 145 12.62 -23.74 -1.89
CA ASP A 145 12.21 -24.19 -0.56
C ASP A 145 11.26 -23.18 0.08
N VAL A 146 9.96 -23.40 -0.08
CA VAL A 146 8.90 -22.50 0.39
C VAL A 146 8.88 -22.37 1.92
N LYS A 147 9.40 -23.37 2.66
CA LYS A 147 9.50 -23.30 4.12
C LYS A 147 10.51 -22.26 4.60
N ARG A 148 11.47 -21.92 3.75
CA ARG A 148 12.46 -20.86 4.03
C ARG A 148 11.99 -19.47 3.62
N LEU A 149 10.87 -19.35 2.91
CA LEU A 149 10.31 -18.06 2.56
C LEU A 149 9.65 -17.44 3.78
N GLN A 150 9.79 -16.12 3.89
CA GLN A 150 9.10 -15.32 4.89
C GLN A 150 8.03 -14.48 4.20
N PHE A 151 6.79 -14.73 4.54
CA PHE A 151 5.67 -13.90 4.12
C PHE A 151 5.27 -12.94 5.23
N SER A 152 4.85 -11.75 4.86
CA SER A 152 4.23 -10.80 5.79
C SER A 152 3.24 -9.91 5.04
N THR A 153 2.03 -9.77 5.55
CA THR A 153 1.04 -8.82 5.04
C THR A 153 1.45 -7.36 5.28
N ALA A 154 2.29 -7.11 6.27
CA ALA A 154 2.87 -5.80 6.55
C ALA A 154 4.06 -5.46 5.64
N PHE A 155 4.54 -6.44 4.84
CA PHE A 155 5.62 -6.20 3.89
C PHE A 155 5.11 -5.43 2.68
N GLY A 156 5.81 -4.38 2.29
CA GLY A 156 5.52 -3.61 1.10
C GLY A 156 6.73 -2.80 0.66
N ARG A 157 6.73 -2.43 -0.61
CA ARG A 157 7.73 -1.53 -1.18
C ARG A 157 7.12 -0.14 -1.39
N GLY A 158 7.95 0.90 -1.27
CA GLY A 158 7.52 2.30 -1.36
C GLY A 158 7.05 2.75 -2.77
N PHE A 159 6.96 1.85 -3.74
CA PHE A 159 6.54 2.17 -5.10
C PHE A 159 5.07 1.85 -5.32
N ASP A 160 4.35 2.81 -5.90
CA ASP A 160 2.90 2.74 -6.10
C ASP A 160 2.46 1.97 -7.35
N TYR A 161 3.39 1.49 -8.16
CA TYR A 161 3.08 0.81 -9.40
C TYR A 161 2.84 -0.71 -9.25
N TYR A 162 3.22 -1.31 -8.11
CA TYR A 162 2.99 -2.73 -7.89
C TYR A 162 1.50 -3.06 -7.77
N THR A 163 1.07 -4.12 -8.45
CA THR A 163 -0.33 -4.57 -8.50
C THR A 163 -0.55 -5.95 -7.89
N GLY A 164 0.50 -6.64 -7.50
CA GLY A 164 0.41 -8.00 -6.98
C GLY A 164 1.58 -8.35 -6.06
N LEU A 165 2.21 -9.50 -6.34
CA LEU A 165 3.37 -9.97 -5.58
C LEU A 165 4.49 -8.92 -5.57
N VAL A 166 5.05 -8.70 -4.40
CA VAL A 166 6.33 -8.02 -4.20
C VAL A 166 7.25 -8.93 -3.38
N PHE A 167 8.54 -8.89 -3.65
CA PHE A 167 9.51 -9.72 -2.96
C PHE A 167 10.86 -9.01 -2.79
N GLU A 168 11.61 -9.47 -1.84
CA GLU A 168 13.01 -9.14 -1.62
C GLU A 168 13.81 -10.40 -1.31
N LEU A 169 15.04 -10.47 -1.82
CA LEU A 169 16.04 -11.43 -1.38
C LEU A 169 17.04 -10.68 -0.51
N THR A 170 17.18 -11.13 0.71
CA THR A 170 18.09 -10.54 1.70
C THR A 170 19.14 -11.55 2.13
N ASP A 171 20.30 -11.07 2.53
CA ASP A 171 21.28 -11.88 3.21
C ASP A 171 21.05 -11.78 4.73
N PRO A 172 20.88 -12.90 5.44
CA PRO A 172 20.73 -12.89 6.90
C PRO A 172 21.89 -12.23 7.65
N LYS A 173 23.08 -12.16 7.04
CA LYS A 173 24.27 -11.51 7.61
C LYS A 173 24.30 -10.00 7.38
N ARG A 174 23.40 -9.47 6.55
CA ARG A 174 23.32 -8.04 6.21
C ARG A 174 21.95 -7.50 6.62
N THR A 175 21.93 -6.71 7.65
CA THR A 175 20.69 -6.08 8.10
C THR A 175 20.32 -4.89 7.22
N GLY A 176 19.12 -4.92 6.67
CA GLY A 176 18.45 -3.73 6.13
C GLY A 176 18.47 -3.56 4.62
N ASP A 177 19.39 -4.19 3.89
CA ASP A 177 19.55 -3.94 2.45
C ASP A 177 19.27 -5.20 1.60
N PRO A 178 18.26 -5.18 0.72
CA PRO A 178 18.01 -6.30 -0.17
C PRO A 178 19.12 -6.44 -1.23
N LEU A 179 19.42 -7.68 -1.61
CA LEU A 179 20.28 -8.02 -2.74
C LEU A 179 19.51 -7.94 -4.06
N VAL A 180 18.27 -8.39 -4.02
CA VAL A 180 17.33 -8.37 -5.16
C VAL A 180 15.98 -7.92 -4.64
N ALA A 181 15.26 -7.15 -5.43
CA ALA A 181 13.90 -6.79 -5.09
C ALA A 181 13.07 -6.56 -6.35
N GLY A 182 11.82 -6.99 -6.32
CA GLY A 182 10.95 -6.90 -7.47
C GLY A 182 9.50 -7.19 -7.17
N GLY A 183 8.72 -7.37 -8.23
CA GLY A 183 7.31 -7.68 -8.12
C GLY A 183 6.55 -7.60 -9.44
N ARG A 184 5.24 -7.69 -9.35
CA ARG A 184 4.30 -7.59 -10.46
C ARG A 184 3.70 -6.19 -10.55
N TYR A 185 3.58 -5.65 -11.77
CA TYR A 185 3.13 -4.28 -12.00
C TYR A 185 2.34 -4.12 -13.31
N ASP A 186 1.19 -4.76 -13.39
CA ASP A 186 0.35 -4.83 -14.61
C ASP A 186 -0.15 -3.47 -15.13
N GLY A 187 -0.29 -2.48 -14.26
CA GLY A 187 -0.79 -1.15 -14.65
C GLY A 187 0.30 -0.13 -15.01
N LEU A 188 1.60 -0.50 -14.94
CA LEU A 188 2.67 0.48 -15.12
C LEU A 188 2.74 0.97 -16.57
N LEU A 189 2.68 0.07 -17.54
CA LEU A 189 2.80 0.42 -18.95
C LEU A 189 1.65 1.29 -19.43
N ALA A 190 0.42 1.04 -18.96
CA ALA A 190 -0.72 1.92 -19.25
C ALA A 190 -0.52 3.34 -18.68
N ARG A 191 0.08 3.48 -17.49
CA ARG A 191 0.43 4.80 -16.92
C ARG A 191 1.53 5.51 -17.71
N LEU A 192 2.36 4.78 -18.44
CA LEU A 192 3.40 5.29 -19.31
C LEU A 192 2.93 5.53 -20.74
N GLY A 193 1.64 5.36 -21.03
CA GLY A 193 1.03 5.68 -22.32
C GLY A 193 0.68 4.48 -23.19
N ALA A 194 0.82 3.24 -22.73
CA ALA A 194 0.28 2.09 -23.45
C ALA A 194 -1.25 2.13 -23.48
N ALA A 195 -1.84 1.74 -24.63
CA ALA A 195 -3.29 1.75 -24.83
C ALA A 195 -4.01 0.81 -23.84
N ASP A 196 -3.40 -0.31 -23.50
CA ASP A 196 -3.96 -1.34 -22.64
C ASP A 196 -3.06 -1.64 -21.45
N ALA A 197 -3.62 -2.25 -20.40
CA ALA A 197 -2.87 -2.78 -19.30
C ALA A 197 -2.11 -4.03 -19.74
N ILE A 198 -0.80 -4.00 -19.67
CA ILE A 198 0.08 -5.11 -20.04
C ILE A 198 0.65 -5.73 -18.76
N PRO A 199 0.35 -7.00 -18.48
CA PRO A 199 0.90 -7.70 -17.32
C PRO A 199 2.42 -7.72 -17.38
N ALA A 200 3.06 -7.27 -16.31
CA ALA A 200 4.51 -7.20 -16.24
C ALA A 200 5.06 -7.62 -14.88
N VAL A 201 6.21 -8.25 -14.89
CA VAL A 201 7.01 -8.59 -13.71
C VAL A 201 8.45 -8.18 -13.94
N GLY A 202 9.13 -7.80 -12.88
CA GLY A 202 10.54 -7.45 -12.97
C GLY A 202 11.19 -7.32 -11.60
N PHE A 203 12.50 -7.25 -11.63
CA PHE A 203 13.30 -7.08 -10.42
C PHE A 203 14.58 -6.31 -10.71
N SER A 204 15.14 -5.71 -9.67
CA SER A 204 16.44 -5.08 -9.65
C SER A 204 17.41 -5.92 -8.83
N VAL A 205 18.66 -5.99 -9.27
CA VAL A 205 19.76 -6.64 -8.57
C VAL A 205 20.80 -5.58 -8.23
N TRP A 206 21.20 -5.50 -6.97
CA TRP A 206 22.27 -4.62 -6.52
C TRP A 206 23.61 -5.34 -6.63
N ILE A 207 24.27 -5.18 -7.77
CA ILE A 207 25.52 -5.88 -8.10
C ILE A 207 26.62 -5.53 -7.09
N GLU A 208 26.69 -4.30 -6.59
CA GLU A 208 27.64 -3.84 -5.60
C GLU A 208 27.53 -4.63 -4.29
N ARG A 209 26.30 -5.08 -3.98
CA ARG A 209 26.04 -5.88 -2.78
C ARG A 209 26.41 -7.34 -2.97
N LEU A 210 26.38 -7.84 -4.20
CA LEU A 210 26.83 -9.19 -4.57
C LEU A 210 28.36 -9.28 -4.63
N GLY A 211 29.07 -8.23 -5.01
CA GLY A 211 30.53 -8.21 -5.20
C GLY A 211 31.33 -8.53 -3.95
N VAL A 212 30.77 -8.43 -2.75
CA VAL A 212 31.39 -8.86 -1.49
C VAL A 212 31.48 -10.38 -1.40
N TYR A 213 30.74 -11.14 -2.20
CA TYR A 213 30.78 -12.60 -2.26
C TYR A 213 31.76 -13.16 -3.30
N GLY A 214 32.22 -12.33 -4.24
CA GLY A 214 33.18 -12.72 -5.27
C GLY A 214 34.65 -12.49 -4.91
N GLY A 215 34.93 -11.96 -3.73
CA GLY A 215 36.27 -11.54 -3.31
C GLY A 215 37.11 -12.59 -2.56
N ALA A 216 36.82 -13.87 -2.70
CA ALA A 216 37.68 -14.95 -2.24
C ALA A 216 38.15 -15.75 -3.46
N ARG A 217 39.18 -15.26 -4.13
CA ARG A 217 40.11 -16.07 -4.91
C ARG A 217 41.48 -16.00 -4.24
#